data_1c94149050ce3f1d4b3c1323b9682419
#
_entry.id   1c94149050ce3f1d4b3c1323b9682419
#
_cell.length_a   1.000
_cell.length_b   1.000
_cell.length_c   1.000
_cell.angle_alpha   90.00
_cell.angle_beta   90.00
_cell.angle_gamma   90.00
#
_symmetry.space_group_name_H-M   'P 1'
#
loop_
_entity.id
_entity.type
_entity.pdbx_description
1 polymer ?
#
loop_
_entity_poly.entity_id
_entity_poly.type
_entity_poly.pdbx_seq_one_letter_code
_entity_poly.pdbx_strand_id
1 'polypeptide(L)'
;NETIECILNQTYQDWELLLVNDGSKDFTPQICDEYANKDKRIKVIHKENGGLVSARNAGYDAAIGDWHMYLDGDDWIDINTCEKLMFYLSRHTDVDIVFWKCIQELGDISIKGKWEWICSEQEHIYIDDECHDLARHTLIYKSGIATAYCKLIRADYAKRNGIRHNDRLKQGAEGLEFSLRSFYHAKKV
;
A
#
# COMPACT_ATOMS: atom_id res chain seq x y z
N ASN A 1 -1.88 17.55 -2.65
CA ASN A 1 -1.42 17.59 -4.07
C ASN A 1 -0.12 16.79 -4.26
N GLU A 2 0.79 16.84 -3.31
CA GLU A 2 2.11 16.23 -3.38
C GLU A 2 2.04 14.70 -3.60
N THR A 3 1.16 14.01 -2.89
CA THR A 3 0.88 12.59 -3.07
C THR A 3 0.46 12.23 -4.50
N ILE A 4 -0.44 13.02 -5.12
CA ILE A 4 -0.87 12.77 -6.50
C ILE A 4 0.25 13.04 -7.49
N GLU A 5 0.98 14.14 -7.30
CA GLU A 5 2.11 14.51 -8.15
C GLU A 5 3.22 13.47 -8.13
N CYS A 6 3.51 12.83 -6.99
CA CYS A 6 4.54 11.80 -6.94
C CYS A 6 4.15 10.54 -7.74
N ILE A 7 2.86 10.24 -7.90
CA ILE A 7 2.38 9.14 -8.75
C ILE A 7 2.42 9.54 -10.23
N LEU A 8 1.98 10.76 -10.55
CA LEU A 8 2.00 11.26 -11.94
C LEU A 8 3.42 11.28 -12.53
N ASN A 9 4.41 11.55 -11.69
CA ASN A 9 5.82 11.65 -12.07
C ASN A 9 6.56 10.30 -12.03
N GLN A 10 5.92 9.17 -11.72
CA GLN A 10 6.57 7.86 -11.74
C GLN A 10 7.17 7.54 -13.10
N THR A 11 8.37 6.98 -13.14
CA THR A 11 9.05 6.56 -14.39
C THR A 11 8.32 5.39 -15.06
N TYR A 12 7.73 4.48 -14.29
CA TYR A 12 6.84 3.43 -14.77
C TYR A 12 5.45 4.01 -15.06
N GLN A 13 4.89 3.76 -16.25
CA GLN A 13 3.67 4.44 -16.72
C GLN A 13 2.40 3.58 -16.72
N ASP A 14 2.52 2.26 -16.55
CA ASP A 14 1.38 1.33 -16.54
C ASP A 14 0.82 1.18 -15.12
N TRP A 15 0.10 2.21 -14.69
CA TRP A 15 -0.57 2.28 -13.38
C TRP A 15 -1.95 2.93 -13.49
N GLU A 16 -2.82 2.62 -12.55
CA GLU A 16 -4.04 3.39 -12.25
C GLU A 16 -3.95 3.97 -10.84
N LEU A 17 -4.54 5.13 -10.64
CA LEU A 17 -4.65 5.79 -9.34
C LEU A 17 -6.12 5.94 -8.96
N LEU A 18 -6.50 5.35 -7.85
CA LEU A 18 -7.85 5.46 -7.28
C LEU A 18 -7.82 6.45 -6.12
N LEU A 19 -8.34 7.65 -6.34
CA LEU A 19 -8.50 8.68 -5.31
C LEU A 19 -9.83 8.45 -4.59
N VAL A 20 -9.76 7.97 -3.36
CA VAL A 20 -10.98 7.72 -2.56
C VAL A 20 -11.20 8.87 -1.61
N ASN A 21 -12.20 9.69 -1.89
CA ASN A 21 -12.65 10.77 -1.02
C ASN A 21 -13.74 10.25 -0.08
N ASP A 22 -13.41 10.05 1.18
CA ASP A 22 -14.29 9.54 2.23
C ASP A 22 -15.09 10.67 2.92
N GLY A 23 -15.75 11.49 2.11
CA GLY A 23 -16.67 12.53 2.58
C GLY A 23 -15.99 13.77 3.13
N SER A 24 -14.85 14.17 2.57
CA SER A 24 -14.16 15.44 2.92
C SER A 24 -15.05 16.64 2.64
N LYS A 25 -14.96 17.66 3.54
CA LYS A 25 -15.78 18.88 3.47
C LYS A 25 -14.99 20.13 3.05
N ASP A 26 -13.74 19.96 2.76
CA ASP A 26 -12.81 20.98 2.25
C ASP A 26 -12.72 20.93 0.72
N PHE A 27 -11.64 21.42 0.13
CA PHE A 27 -11.39 21.42 -1.30
C PHE A 27 -10.90 20.08 -1.86
N THR A 28 -10.77 19.03 -1.03
CA THR A 28 -10.28 17.71 -1.48
C THR A 28 -11.09 17.12 -2.63
N PRO A 29 -12.45 17.13 -2.62
CA PRO A 29 -13.24 16.61 -3.74
C PRO A 29 -12.91 17.29 -5.07
N GLN A 30 -12.87 18.64 -5.08
CA GLN A 30 -12.59 19.43 -6.27
C GLN A 30 -11.19 19.15 -6.82
N ILE A 31 -10.20 19.05 -5.92
CA ILE A 31 -8.81 18.71 -6.29
C ILE A 31 -8.74 17.34 -6.94
N CYS A 32 -9.40 16.32 -6.35
CA CYS A 32 -9.45 14.98 -6.92
C CYS A 32 -10.04 14.98 -8.34
N ASP A 33 -11.17 15.68 -8.54
CA ASP A 33 -11.84 15.79 -9.85
C ASP A 33 -10.96 16.51 -10.87
N GLU A 34 -10.26 17.56 -10.47
CA GLU A 34 -9.32 18.28 -11.35
C GLU A 34 -8.22 17.38 -11.88
N TYR A 35 -7.65 16.51 -11.02
CA TYR A 35 -6.62 15.57 -11.45
C TYR A 35 -7.18 14.47 -12.35
N ALA A 36 -8.34 13.91 -12.03
CA ALA A 36 -9.00 12.91 -12.86
C ALA A 36 -9.38 13.46 -14.26
N ASN A 37 -9.71 14.73 -14.36
CA ASN A 37 -9.96 15.38 -15.66
C ASN A 37 -8.68 15.57 -16.49
N LYS A 38 -7.50 15.65 -15.86
CA LYS A 38 -6.21 15.84 -16.53
C LYS A 38 -5.57 14.53 -16.98
N ASP A 39 -5.77 13.43 -16.24
CA ASP A 39 -5.17 12.13 -16.54
C ASP A 39 -6.19 11.01 -16.42
N LYS A 40 -6.41 10.27 -17.50
CA LYS A 40 -7.40 9.17 -17.57
C LYS A 40 -7.05 7.94 -16.72
N ARG A 41 -5.82 7.83 -16.26
CA ARG A 41 -5.38 6.79 -15.33
C ARG A 41 -5.84 7.06 -13.90
N ILE A 42 -6.28 8.29 -13.62
CA ILE A 42 -6.82 8.69 -12.32
C ILE A 42 -8.34 8.54 -12.32
N LYS A 43 -8.86 7.84 -11.33
CA LYS A 43 -10.30 7.68 -11.09
C LYS A 43 -10.61 8.17 -9.68
N VAL A 44 -11.75 8.82 -9.51
CA VAL A 44 -12.21 9.33 -8.22
C VAL A 44 -13.42 8.53 -7.73
N ILE A 45 -13.41 8.20 -6.45
CA ILE A 45 -14.53 7.57 -5.74
C ILE A 45 -14.94 8.52 -4.63
N HIS A 46 -16.04 9.25 -4.82
CA HIS A 46 -16.65 10.02 -3.76
C HIS A 46 -17.65 9.15 -3.00
N LYS A 47 -17.54 9.11 -1.68
CA LYS A 47 -18.44 8.36 -0.82
C LYS A 47 -18.76 9.09 0.47
N GLU A 48 -19.82 8.70 1.14
CA GLU A 48 -20.09 9.15 2.51
C GLU A 48 -18.99 8.66 3.44
N ASN A 49 -18.67 9.49 4.45
CA ASN A 49 -17.62 9.16 5.42
C ASN A 49 -17.93 7.83 6.12
N GLY A 50 -17.05 6.87 5.95
CA GLY A 50 -17.10 5.54 6.57
C GLY A 50 -15.80 5.17 7.29
N GLY A 51 -14.83 6.08 7.30
CA GLY A 51 -13.52 5.90 7.91
C GLY A 51 -12.53 5.15 7.01
N LEU A 52 -11.28 5.08 7.48
CA LEU A 52 -10.12 4.60 6.74
C LEU A 52 -10.31 3.20 6.11
N VAL A 53 -10.87 2.25 6.87
CA VAL A 53 -11.15 0.89 6.39
C VAL A 53 -12.11 0.91 5.21
N SER A 54 -13.19 1.69 5.32
CA SER A 54 -14.20 1.85 4.27
C SER A 54 -13.62 2.49 3.02
N ALA A 55 -12.76 3.50 3.16
CA ALA A 55 -12.07 4.15 2.06
C ALA A 55 -11.14 3.17 1.33
N ARG A 56 -10.28 2.46 2.07
CA ARG A 56 -9.36 1.46 1.50
C ARG A 56 -10.09 0.33 0.79
N ASN A 57 -11.19 -0.17 1.36
CA ASN A 57 -11.99 -1.20 0.73
C ASN A 57 -12.69 -0.70 -0.54
N ALA A 58 -13.16 0.53 -0.58
CA ALA A 58 -13.74 1.11 -1.79
C ALA A 58 -12.70 1.19 -2.93
N GLY A 59 -11.47 1.57 -2.63
CA GLY A 59 -10.36 1.52 -3.59
C GLY A 59 -10.06 0.10 -4.04
N TYR A 60 -9.94 -0.85 -3.09
CA TYR A 60 -9.71 -2.26 -3.39
C TYR A 60 -10.78 -2.86 -4.32
N ASP A 61 -12.06 -2.61 -4.04
CA ASP A 61 -13.17 -3.16 -4.81
C ASP A 61 -13.25 -2.58 -6.24
N ALA A 62 -12.71 -1.38 -6.47
CA ALA A 62 -12.69 -0.70 -7.77
C ALA A 62 -11.40 -0.94 -8.58
N ALA A 63 -10.36 -1.48 -7.95
CA ALA A 63 -9.05 -1.69 -8.58
C ALA A 63 -9.11 -2.79 -9.64
N ILE A 64 -8.44 -2.56 -10.77
CA ILE A 64 -8.34 -3.50 -11.90
C ILE A 64 -6.91 -3.95 -12.19
N GLY A 65 -5.91 -3.36 -11.52
CA GLY A 65 -4.51 -3.72 -11.68
C GLY A 65 -4.17 -5.10 -11.14
N ASP A 66 -3.10 -5.71 -11.67
CA ASP A 66 -2.60 -7.01 -11.20
C ASP A 66 -1.96 -6.93 -9.81
N TRP A 67 -1.60 -5.72 -9.38
CA TRP A 67 -0.95 -5.44 -8.11
C TRP A 67 -1.59 -4.25 -7.41
N HIS A 68 -1.75 -4.33 -6.09
CA HIS A 68 -2.33 -3.28 -5.26
C HIS A 68 -1.30 -2.68 -4.31
N MET A 69 -1.25 -1.37 -4.25
CA MET A 69 -0.48 -0.59 -3.29
C MET A 69 -1.39 0.44 -2.63
N TYR A 70 -1.30 0.59 -1.31
CA TYR A 70 -1.95 1.68 -0.58
C TYR A 70 -0.94 2.81 -0.35
N LEU A 71 -1.39 4.03 -0.54
CA LEU A 71 -0.65 5.25 -0.25
C LEU A 71 -1.59 6.19 0.50
N ASP A 72 -1.21 6.62 1.69
CA ASP A 72 -2.00 7.57 2.47
C ASP A 72 -1.83 8.98 1.87
N GLY A 73 -2.85 9.85 2.03
CA GLY A 73 -2.92 11.13 1.31
C GLY A 73 -1.92 12.21 1.75
N ASP A 74 -1.13 11.92 2.75
CA ASP A 74 -0.04 12.73 3.30
C ASP A 74 1.35 12.11 3.08
N ASP A 75 1.40 10.96 2.38
CA ASP A 75 2.64 10.26 2.04
C ASP A 75 3.02 10.46 0.56
N TRP A 76 4.26 10.13 0.22
CA TRP A 76 4.75 10.06 -1.16
C TRP A 76 5.73 8.91 -1.38
N ILE A 77 5.96 8.57 -2.63
CA ILE A 77 6.95 7.58 -3.06
C ILE A 77 7.97 8.21 -4.00
N ASP A 78 9.17 7.67 -4.00
CA ASP A 78 10.24 8.10 -4.90
C ASP A 78 9.83 7.91 -6.38
N ILE A 79 10.30 8.78 -7.26
CA ILE A 79 9.95 8.83 -8.69
C ILE A 79 10.14 7.50 -9.45
N ASN A 80 11.05 6.66 -9.00
CA ASN A 80 11.37 5.38 -9.62
C ASN A 80 10.87 4.17 -8.81
N THR A 81 10.00 4.37 -7.82
CA THR A 81 9.51 3.28 -6.95
C THR A 81 8.78 2.21 -7.74
N CYS A 82 7.80 2.59 -8.57
CA CYS A 82 7.05 1.63 -9.37
C CYS A 82 7.96 0.87 -10.36
N GLU A 83 8.90 1.54 -10.99
CA GLU A 83 9.85 0.90 -11.91
C GLU A 83 10.73 -0.14 -11.20
N LYS A 84 11.25 0.19 -10.01
CA LYS A 84 12.04 -0.75 -9.20
C LYS A 84 11.21 -1.96 -8.80
N LEU A 85 9.99 -1.75 -8.33
CA LEU A 85 9.09 -2.84 -7.94
C LEU A 85 8.80 -3.76 -9.13
N MET A 86 8.45 -3.22 -10.29
CA MET A 86 8.20 -4.00 -11.50
C MET A 86 9.45 -4.71 -12.01
N PHE A 87 10.63 -4.11 -11.86
CA PHE A 87 11.90 -4.77 -12.15
C PHE A 87 12.11 -6.02 -11.27
N TYR A 88 11.86 -5.94 -9.95
CA TYR A 88 11.94 -7.11 -9.07
C TYR A 88 10.92 -8.17 -9.45
N LEU A 89 9.68 -7.79 -9.72
CA LEU A 89 8.62 -8.71 -10.12
C LEU A 89 8.91 -9.43 -11.44
N SER A 90 9.60 -8.78 -12.38
CA SER A 90 10.00 -9.42 -13.64
C SER A 90 10.99 -10.57 -13.43
N ARG A 91 11.73 -10.57 -12.32
CA ARG A 91 12.71 -11.60 -11.94
C ARG A 91 12.13 -12.65 -10.99
N HIS A 92 11.00 -12.35 -10.35
CA HIS A 92 10.36 -13.18 -9.33
C HIS A 92 8.84 -13.26 -9.61
N THR A 93 8.44 -14.06 -10.59
CA THR A 93 7.06 -14.09 -11.13
C THR A 93 6.03 -14.72 -10.17
N ASP A 94 6.47 -15.47 -9.16
CA ASP A 94 5.64 -16.22 -8.22
C ASP A 94 5.50 -15.55 -6.85
N VAL A 95 5.93 -14.29 -6.71
CA VAL A 95 5.82 -13.51 -5.47
C VAL A 95 4.36 -13.13 -5.21
N ASP A 96 3.93 -13.23 -3.96
CA ASP A 96 2.60 -12.81 -3.51
C ASP A 96 2.60 -11.36 -3.00
N ILE A 97 3.68 -10.97 -2.31
CA ILE A 97 3.82 -9.64 -1.70
C ILE A 97 5.27 -9.16 -1.87
N VAL A 98 5.43 -7.89 -2.18
CA VAL A 98 6.70 -7.17 -2.01
C VAL A 98 6.49 -6.12 -0.94
N PHE A 99 7.43 -5.98 0.00
CA PHE A 99 7.39 -4.90 0.97
C PHE A 99 8.75 -4.23 1.10
N TRP A 100 8.75 -2.97 1.54
CA TRP A 100 9.96 -2.15 1.63
C TRP A 100 9.93 -1.22 2.84
N LYS A 101 11.09 -0.64 3.15
CA LYS A 101 11.25 0.34 4.22
C LYS A 101 10.68 1.69 3.82
N CYS A 102 10.15 2.43 4.78
CA CYS A 102 9.82 3.84 4.62
C CYS A 102 10.77 4.74 5.41
N ILE A 103 10.79 6.00 5.02
CA ILE A 103 11.47 7.08 5.74
C ILE A 103 10.36 7.94 6.36
N GLN A 104 10.45 8.24 7.64
CA GLN A 104 9.55 9.19 8.29
C GLN A 104 10.22 10.56 8.29
N GLU A 105 9.58 11.53 7.67
CA GLU A 105 10.01 12.93 7.68
C GLU A 105 9.22 13.71 8.73
N LEU A 106 9.92 14.39 9.62
CA LEU A 106 9.36 15.25 10.66
C LEU A 106 9.93 16.66 10.50
N GLY A 107 9.31 17.45 9.62
CA GLY A 107 9.83 18.76 9.24
C GLY A 107 11.21 18.62 8.58
N ASP A 108 12.21 19.29 9.15
CA ASP A 108 13.58 19.25 8.63
C ASP A 108 14.40 17.99 9.05
N ILE A 109 13.77 17.06 9.75
CA ILE A 109 14.42 15.85 10.27
C ILE A 109 13.89 14.61 9.55
N SER A 110 14.76 13.99 8.74
CA SER A 110 14.49 12.66 8.18
C SER A 110 14.89 11.58 9.17
N ILE A 111 13.93 10.83 9.68
CA ILE A 111 14.19 9.65 10.51
C ILE A 111 14.02 8.42 9.62
N LYS A 112 15.11 7.74 9.30
CA LYS A 112 15.04 6.37 8.79
C LYS A 112 14.33 5.54 9.84
N GLY A 113 13.15 5.02 9.50
CA GLY A 113 12.29 4.34 10.43
C GLY A 113 13.04 3.30 11.26
N LYS A 114 12.73 3.20 12.56
CA LYS A 114 13.25 2.17 13.48
C LYS A 114 12.79 0.74 13.12
N TRP A 115 12.64 0.48 11.84
CA TRP A 115 12.13 -0.76 11.27
C TRP A 115 13.26 -1.73 10.91
N GLU A 116 14.44 -1.48 11.47
CA GLU A 116 15.73 -2.08 11.09
C GLU A 116 15.82 -3.59 11.31
N TRP A 117 14.96 -4.15 12.11
CA TRP A 117 15.17 -5.50 12.64
C TRP A 117 14.51 -6.64 11.84
N ILE A 118 13.66 -6.37 10.84
CA ILE A 118 13.10 -7.41 9.95
C ILE A 118 13.71 -7.33 8.56
N CYS A 119 13.92 -6.12 8.05
CA CYS A 119 14.46 -5.95 6.72
C CYS A 119 15.96 -5.76 6.80
N SER A 120 16.73 -6.71 6.28
CA SER A 120 18.15 -6.48 5.98
C SER A 120 18.28 -5.28 5.04
N GLU A 121 19.46 -4.68 4.95
CA GLU A 121 19.74 -3.67 3.90
C GLU A 121 19.80 -4.30 2.50
N GLN A 122 19.81 -5.64 2.45
CA GLN A 122 19.84 -6.42 1.23
C GLN A 122 18.46 -7.01 0.94
N GLU A 123 18.19 -7.25 -0.32
CA GLU A 123 17.05 -8.02 -0.79
C GLU A 123 17.02 -9.39 -0.09
N HIS A 124 15.84 -9.75 0.41
CA HIS A 124 15.60 -11.05 1.03
C HIS A 124 14.28 -11.62 0.54
N ILE A 125 14.26 -12.90 0.22
CA ILE A 125 13.07 -13.61 -0.22
C ILE A 125 12.64 -14.56 0.89
N TYR A 126 11.42 -14.39 1.39
CA TYR A 126 10.80 -15.24 2.39
C TYR A 126 9.92 -16.28 1.69
N ILE A 127 10.04 -17.55 2.07
CA ILE A 127 9.32 -18.67 1.45
C ILE A 127 8.61 -19.48 2.51
N ASP A 128 7.35 -19.85 2.24
CA ASP A 128 6.51 -20.73 3.06
C ASP A 128 6.52 -20.35 4.56
N ASP A 129 7.16 -21.15 5.42
CA ASP A 129 7.19 -20.93 6.87
C ASP A 129 7.84 -19.59 7.27
N GLU A 130 8.78 -19.08 6.50
CA GLU A 130 9.38 -17.76 6.76
C GLU A 130 8.34 -16.64 6.57
N CYS A 131 7.36 -16.81 5.68
CA CYS A 131 6.23 -15.87 5.55
C CYS A 131 5.36 -15.90 6.82
N HIS A 132 5.15 -17.08 7.43
CA HIS A 132 4.48 -17.18 8.72
C HIS A 132 5.26 -16.49 9.84
N ASP A 133 6.58 -16.52 9.79
CA ASP A 133 7.41 -15.80 10.75
C ASP A 133 7.29 -14.27 10.58
N LEU A 134 7.14 -13.74 9.37
CA LEU A 134 6.78 -12.35 9.15
C LEU A 134 5.44 -11.99 9.81
N ALA A 135 4.43 -12.85 9.68
CA ALA A 135 3.15 -12.66 10.34
C ALA A 135 3.27 -12.66 11.87
N ARG A 136 4.02 -13.59 12.46
CA ARG A 136 4.32 -13.63 13.91
C ARG A 136 5.06 -12.38 14.37
N HIS A 137 6.04 -11.94 13.60
CA HIS A 137 6.79 -10.71 13.87
C HIS A 137 5.91 -9.48 13.91
N THR A 138 4.94 -9.40 13.00
CA THR A 138 3.93 -8.32 12.97
C THR A 138 3.17 -8.23 14.28
N LEU A 139 2.80 -9.38 14.88
CA LEU A 139 2.08 -9.43 16.17
C LEU A 139 2.95 -9.05 17.37
N ILE A 140 4.17 -9.58 17.43
CA ILE A 140 5.01 -9.50 18.64
C ILE A 140 5.64 -8.12 18.79
N TYR A 141 6.10 -7.52 17.70
CA TYR A 141 6.99 -6.36 17.75
C TYR A 141 6.36 -5.04 17.30
N LYS A 142 5.06 -5.04 16.93
CA LYS A 142 4.37 -3.83 16.39
C LYS A 142 5.20 -3.12 15.32
N SER A 143 5.76 -3.90 14.42
CA SER A 143 6.71 -3.41 13.44
C SER A 143 6.03 -2.61 12.33
N GLY A 144 6.83 -1.91 11.57
CA GLY A 144 6.34 -1.15 10.46
C GLY A 144 5.80 -1.93 9.28
N ILE A 145 6.07 -3.21 9.24
CA ILE A 145 5.35 -4.08 8.31
C ILE A 145 3.88 -4.28 8.72
N ALA A 146 3.50 -3.83 9.91
CA ALA A 146 2.10 -3.85 10.38
C ALA A 146 1.18 -2.84 9.68
N THR A 147 1.71 -1.95 8.86
CA THR A 147 0.93 -0.94 8.13
C THR A 147 0.38 -1.49 6.82
N ALA A 148 -0.64 -0.84 6.25
CA ALA A 148 -1.13 -1.19 4.93
C ALA A 148 -0.22 -0.67 3.79
N TYR A 149 0.44 0.46 4.02
CA TYR A 149 1.40 1.05 3.07
C TYR A 149 2.74 0.33 3.04
N CYS A 150 3.65 0.72 2.14
CA CYS A 150 4.94 0.07 1.88
C CYS A 150 4.83 -1.41 1.50
N LYS A 151 3.74 -1.78 0.83
CA LYS A 151 3.49 -3.11 0.30
C LYS A 151 2.89 -3.03 -1.09
N LEU A 152 3.33 -3.95 -1.94
CA LEU A 152 2.71 -4.26 -3.20
C LEU A 152 2.19 -5.70 -3.11
N ILE A 153 0.89 -5.89 -3.27
CA ILE A 153 0.20 -7.17 -3.04
C ILE A 153 -0.43 -7.62 -4.36
N ARG A 154 -0.17 -8.84 -4.75
CA ARG A 154 -0.73 -9.41 -5.99
C ARG A 154 -2.25 -9.54 -5.87
N ALA A 155 -2.98 -9.01 -6.86
CA ALA A 155 -4.44 -8.90 -6.81
C ALA A 155 -5.16 -10.26 -6.73
N ASP A 156 -4.74 -11.24 -7.55
CA ASP A 156 -5.31 -12.58 -7.53
C ASP A 156 -5.02 -13.33 -6.22
N TYR A 157 -3.83 -13.15 -5.66
CA TYR A 157 -3.48 -13.66 -4.34
C TYR A 157 -4.39 -13.06 -3.25
N ALA A 158 -4.54 -11.74 -3.24
CA ALA A 158 -5.39 -11.03 -2.30
C ALA A 158 -6.84 -11.52 -2.38
N LYS A 159 -7.36 -11.64 -3.60
CA LYS A 159 -8.74 -12.10 -3.85
C LYS A 159 -8.97 -13.54 -3.38
N ARG A 160 -8.07 -14.46 -3.70
CA ARG A 160 -8.19 -15.89 -3.31
C ARG A 160 -8.17 -16.10 -1.81
N ASN A 161 -7.42 -15.29 -1.08
CA ASN A 161 -7.24 -15.41 0.37
C ASN A 161 -8.08 -14.41 1.18
N GLY A 162 -8.98 -13.65 0.53
CA GLY A 162 -9.83 -12.67 1.20
C GLY A 162 -9.03 -11.55 1.88
N ILE A 163 -7.88 -11.16 1.31
CA ILE A 163 -7.03 -10.11 1.85
C ILE A 163 -7.61 -8.75 1.46
N ARG A 164 -8.50 -8.25 2.29
CA ARG A 164 -9.04 -6.88 2.28
C ARG A 164 -9.13 -6.40 3.72
N HIS A 165 -9.28 -5.09 3.93
CA HIS A 165 -9.42 -4.57 5.29
C HIS A 165 -10.71 -5.07 5.96
N ASN A 166 -10.61 -5.41 7.24
CA ASN A 166 -11.73 -5.96 8.01
C ASN A 166 -12.67 -4.83 8.46
N ASP A 167 -13.88 -4.80 7.93
CA ASP A 167 -14.89 -3.76 8.21
C ASP A 167 -15.29 -3.64 9.70
N ARG A 168 -14.98 -4.66 10.52
CA ARG A 168 -15.24 -4.64 11.97
C ARG A 168 -14.15 -3.90 12.77
N LEU A 169 -13.01 -3.61 12.15
CA LEU A 169 -11.91 -2.93 12.80
C LEU A 169 -11.95 -1.42 12.50
N LYS A 170 -11.61 -0.66 13.53
CA LYS A 170 -11.47 0.80 13.42
C LYS A 170 -9.99 1.16 13.33
N GLN A 171 -9.73 2.42 13.05
CA GLN A 171 -8.39 2.99 12.95
C GLN A 171 -7.47 2.54 14.09
N GLY A 172 -6.27 2.11 13.74
CA GLY A 172 -5.20 1.69 14.65
C GLY A 172 -4.95 0.19 14.77
N ALA A 173 -5.91 -0.66 14.40
CA ALA A 173 -5.74 -2.12 14.39
C ALA A 173 -5.89 -2.73 13.00
N GLU A 174 -6.46 -1.98 12.05
CA GLU A 174 -6.78 -2.46 10.71
C GLU A 174 -5.53 -2.80 9.89
N GLY A 175 -4.47 -1.99 10.00
CA GLY A 175 -3.21 -2.23 9.30
C GLY A 175 -2.48 -3.47 9.84
N LEU A 176 -2.50 -3.64 11.17
CA LEU A 176 -1.91 -4.82 11.83
C LEU A 176 -2.60 -6.11 11.38
N GLU A 177 -3.91 -6.17 11.45
CA GLU A 177 -4.70 -7.36 11.08
C GLU A 177 -4.57 -7.67 9.58
N PHE A 178 -4.64 -6.63 8.74
CA PHE A 178 -4.44 -6.75 7.31
C PHE A 178 -3.06 -7.34 6.97
N SER A 179 -1.99 -6.81 7.56
CA SER A 179 -0.63 -7.27 7.31
C SER A 179 -0.39 -8.67 7.84
N LEU A 180 -0.93 -8.99 9.03
CA LEU A 180 -0.87 -10.33 9.60
C LEU A 180 -1.45 -11.36 8.62
N ARG A 181 -2.69 -11.16 8.15
CA ARG A 181 -3.33 -12.09 7.20
C ARG A 181 -2.59 -12.13 5.88
N SER A 182 -2.12 -10.97 5.41
CA SER A 182 -1.36 -10.91 4.16
C SER A 182 -0.13 -11.82 4.22
N PHE A 183 0.70 -11.70 5.25
CA PHE A 183 1.89 -12.54 5.36
C PHE A 183 1.58 -14.00 5.71
N TYR A 184 0.55 -14.25 6.54
CA TYR A 184 0.20 -15.60 6.96
C TYR A 184 -0.23 -16.51 5.80
N HIS A 185 -0.90 -15.97 4.79
CA HIS A 185 -1.34 -16.73 3.62
C HIS A 185 -0.33 -16.72 2.46
N ALA A 186 0.71 -15.89 2.53
CA ALA A 186 1.69 -15.81 1.47
C ALA A 186 2.58 -17.06 1.43
N LYS A 187 2.98 -17.41 0.22
CA LYS A 187 3.96 -18.46 -0.03
C LYS A 187 5.33 -17.90 -0.40
N LYS A 188 5.36 -16.67 -0.90
CA LYS A 188 6.60 -16.01 -1.26
C LYS A 188 6.44 -14.49 -1.13
N VAL A 189 7.32 -13.89 -0.37
CA VAL A 189 7.37 -12.47 -0.08
C VAL A 189 8.75 -11.94 -0.39
#